data_74b9014cf4712bfad486415be8309b0f
#
_entry.id   74b9014cf4712bfad486415be8309b0f
#
_cell.length_a   1.000
_cell.length_b   1.000
_cell.length_c   1.000
_cell.angle_alpha   90.00
_cell.angle_beta   90.00
_cell.angle_gamma   90.00
#
_symmetry.space_group_name_H-M   'P 1'
#
loop_
_entity.id
_entity.type
_entity.pdbx_description
1 polymer ?
#
loop_
_entity_poly.entity_id
_entity_poly.type
_entity_poly.pdbx_seq_one_letter_code
_entity_poly.pdbx_strand_id
1 'polypeptide(L)'
;MKKIPRQSYAAMYGPTTGDKIRLADTELFVEVEKDLTVYGEEVKFGGGKVIRDGMGQSQVSRSDGAVDTVITNALILDVTGIYKADIGLKNGNIDHIGKAGNPDTQPGVDIIIGPGTEVIAGEGKIVTAGGFDSHIHFICPQQIDDALHSGITTMLGGGTGPAHGTLATTCTPGPWHIGRMLQSSDAFSMNLAYAGKGNSSLPSGLEEQVLGGAAALKLHEDWGSTPGAIDNCLNVADQFDVQVMIHTDTLNESGFVENTINAINKRTIHTFHTEGAGGGHAPDIIKICGEPYVLPSSTNPTRPFTCLLYTSPSPRDQAK
;
A
#
# COMPACT_ATOMS: atom_id res chain seq x y z
N MET A 1 39.84 16.43 16.02
CA MET A 1 38.61 15.65 15.67
C MET A 1 39.03 14.22 15.49
N LYS A 2 38.42 13.27 16.25
CA LYS A 2 38.70 11.83 16.05
C LYS A 2 38.02 11.40 14.75
N LYS A 3 38.78 10.73 13.89
CA LYS A 3 38.24 10.10 12.67
C LYS A 3 37.73 8.71 13.00
N ILE A 4 36.51 8.40 12.56
CA ILE A 4 35.90 7.06 12.67
C ILE A 4 35.91 6.45 11.26
N PRO A 5 36.29 5.17 11.12
CA PRO A 5 36.16 4.48 9.83
C PRO A 5 34.71 4.47 9.36
N ARG A 6 34.48 4.69 8.07
CA ARG A 6 33.13 4.75 7.48
C ARG A 6 32.28 3.50 7.78
N GLN A 7 32.92 2.33 7.71
CA GLN A 7 32.26 1.06 8.05
C GLN A 7 31.80 1.01 9.51
N SER A 8 32.63 1.55 10.45
CA SER A 8 32.27 1.60 11.87
C SER A 8 31.13 2.60 12.10
N TYR A 9 31.11 3.73 11.39
CA TYR A 9 30.02 4.68 11.44
C TYR A 9 28.70 4.05 10.94
N ALA A 10 28.73 3.40 9.77
CA ALA A 10 27.57 2.74 9.21
C ALA A 10 27.01 1.63 10.12
N ALA A 11 27.89 0.88 10.79
CA ALA A 11 27.46 -0.13 11.77
C ALA A 11 26.80 0.46 13.02
N MET A 12 27.12 1.70 13.38
CA MET A 12 26.51 2.38 14.54
C MET A 12 25.24 3.15 14.20
N TYR A 13 25.24 3.86 13.07
CA TYR A 13 24.22 4.85 12.72
C TYR A 13 23.59 4.64 11.34
N GLY A 14 23.86 3.52 10.70
CA GLY A 14 23.41 3.26 9.34
C GLY A 14 24.27 3.94 8.26
N PRO A 15 23.95 3.70 6.98
CA PRO A 15 24.66 4.28 5.86
C PRO A 15 24.45 5.80 5.80
N THR A 16 25.40 6.49 5.16
CA THR A 16 25.34 7.94 4.96
C THR A 16 25.54 8.30 3.49
N THR A 17 25.43 9.56 3.14
CA THR A 17 25.50 10.07 1.76
C THR A 17 26.66 9.44 0.96
N GLY A 18 26.34 8.89 -0.21
CA GLY A 18 27.24 8.21 -1.12
C GLY A 18 27.57 6.74 -0.78
N ASP A 19 26.99 6.19 0.31
CA ASP A 19 27.07 4.75 0.58
C ASP A 19 26.11 4.00 -0.34
N LYS A 20 26.55 2.81 -0.79
CA LYS A 20 25.75 1.91 -1.63
C LYS A 20 25.30 0.70 -0.84
N ILE A 21 24.00 0.43 -0.88
CA ILE A 21 23.36 -0.65 -0.14
C ILE A 21 22.70 -1.60 -1.13
N ARG A 22 23.00 -2.88 -1.03
CA ARG A 22 22.32 -3.91 -1.81
C ARG A 22 20.92 -4.14 -1.25
N LEU A 23 19.93 -4.23 -2.14
CA LEU A 23 18.56 -4.51 -1.75
C LEU A 23 18.31 -6.02 -1.67
N ALA A 24 18.27 -6.54 -0.46
CA ALA A 24 18.07 -7.97 -0.17
C ALA A 24 19.01 -8.87 -1.03
N ASP A 25 18.51 -9.96 -1.57
CA ASP A 25 19.26 -10.90 -2.44
C ASP A 25 19.16 -10.56 -3.94
N THR A 26 18.93 -9.30 -4.26
CA THR A 26 18.85 -8.83 -5.65
C THR A 26 20.20 -8.29 -6.15
N GLU A 27 20.32 -8.03 -7.44
CA GLU A 27 21.46 -7.30 -8.05
C GLU A 27 21.27 -5.77 -7.99
N LEU A 28 20.23 -5.30 -7.29
CA LEU A 28 19.93 -3.87 -7.17
C LEU A 28 20.71 -3.25 -6.02
N PHE A 29 21.33 -2.11 -6.29
CA PHE A 29 21.98 -1.27 -5.30
C PHE A 29 21.34 0.11 -5.30
N VAL A 30 21.07 0.62 -4.10
CA VAL A 30 20.66 2.01 -3.90
C VAL A 30 21.85 2.80 -3.36
N GLU A 31 21.95 4.06 -3.75
CA GLU A 31 22.94 5.00 -3.22
C GLU A 31 22.23 6.04 -2.36
N VAL A 32 22.74 6.29 -1.17
CA VAL A 32 22.21 7.31 -0.27
C VAL A 32 22.49 8.70 -0.84
N GLU A 33 21.47 9.41 -1.23
CA GLU A 33 21.55 10.74 -1.85
C GLU A 33 21.78 11.84 -0.82
N LYS A 34 21.13 11.72 0.35
CA LYS A 34 21.16 12.70 1.42
C LYS A 34 21.22 12.02 2.79
N ASP A 35 21.76 12.74 3.75
CA ASP A 35 21.70 12.42 5.16
C ASP A 35 21.12 13.64 5.89
N LEU A 36 19.93 13.52 6.45
CA LEU A 36 19.26 14.60 7.18
C LEU A 36 19.65 14.62 8.65
N THR A 37 20.37 13.60 9.13
CA THR A 37 21.00 13.62 10.46
C THR A 37 22.31 14.39 10.38
N VAL A 38 22.79 14.88 11.53
CA VAL A 38 24.04 15.65 11.59
C VAL A 38 25.13 14.81 12.21
N TYR A 39 26.27 14.68 11.51
CA TYR A 39 27.42 13.90 11.97
C TYR A 39 27.90 14.38 13.34
N GLY A 40 27.88 13.45 14.28
CA GLY A 40 28.25 13.68 15.68
C GLY A 40 27.11 14.12 16.59
N GLU A 41 25.91 14.28 16.03
CA GLU A 41 24.69 14.63 16.77
C GLU A 41 23.58 13.59 16.56
N GLU A 42 23.93 12.43 16.02
CA GLU A 42 22.98 11.33 15.78
C GLU A 42 22.42 10.84 17.10
N VAL A 43 21.11 10.66 17.13
CA VAL A 43 20.42 10.12 18.30
C VAL A 43 20.35 8.61 18.23
N LYS A 44 20.57 7.96 19.36
CA LYS A 44 20.50 6.52 19.52
C LYS A 44 20.12 6.15 20.95
N PHE A 45 19.22 5.20 21.10
CA PHE A 45 18.86 4.65 22.41
C PHE A 45 19.77 3.47 22.78
N GLY A 46 20.04 3.33 24.08
CA GLY A 46 20.79 2.22 24.67
C GLY A 46 21.68 2.66 25.84
N GLY A 47 22.27 1.70 26.50
CA GLY A 47 23.18 1.94 27.63
C GLY A 47 24.36 2.82 27.21
N GLY A 48 24.49 3.99 27.84
CA GLY A 48 25.56 4.95 27.54
C GLY A 48 25.40 5.69 26.21
N LYS A 49 24.24 5.59 25.52
CA LYS A 49 23.96 6.31 24.27
C LYS A 49 23.35 7.68 24.54
N VAL A 50 23.10 8.44 23.46
CA VAL A 50 22.76 9.88 23.52
C VAL A 50 21.34 10.15 24.01
N ILE A 51 20.37 9.25 23.75
CA ILE A 51 18.99 9.45 24.19
C ILE A 51 18.93 9.20 25.71
N ARG A 52 19.23 10.25 26.45
CA ARG A 52 19.15 10.36 27.90
C ARG A 52 18.67 11.75 28.26
N ASP A 53 18.04 11.88 29.42
CA ASP A 53 17.53 13.16 29.94
C ASP A 53 18.60 14.25 29.94
N GLY A 54 18.28 15.42 29.38
CA GLY A 54 19.17 16.56 29.25
C GLY A 54 20.28 16.41 28.22
N MET A 55 20.27 15.30 27.44
CA MET A 55 21.16 15.08 26.29
C MET A 55 20.36 15.07 24.99
N GLY A 56 20.19 13.91 24.34
CA GLY A 56 19.34 13.77 23.18
C GLY A 56 17.84 13.66 23.48
N GLN A 57 17.48 13.46 24.75
CA GLN A 57 16.11 13.56 25.23
C GLN A 57 15.88 14.92 25.87
N SER A 58 14.83 15.61 25.41
CA SER A 58 14.33 16.85 26.00
C SER A 58 13.39 16.59 27.16
N GLN A 59 13.10 17.61 27.94
CA GLN A 59 12.05 17.60 28.96
C GLN A 59 10.68 17.99 28.43
N VAL A 60 10.56 18.26 27.13
CA VAL A 60 9.32 18.65 26.47
C VAL A 60 8.30 17.52 26.56
N SER A 61 7.12 17.86 27.04
CA SER A 61 6.01 16.90 27.14
C SER A 61 5.39 16.63 25.76
N ARG A 62 4.59 15.56 25.69
CA ARG A 62 3.80 15.24 24.49
C ARG A 62 2.88 16.40 24.07
N SER A 63 2.24 17.05 25.04
CA SER A 63 1.37 18.22 24.78
C SER A 63 2.13 19.42 24.26
N ASP A 64 3.39 19.56 24.59
CA ASP A 64 4.22 20.70 24.22
C ASP A 64 5.06 20.45 22.96
N GLY A 65 4.92 19.29 22.32
CA GLY A 65 5.52 19.06 21.00
C GLY A 65 6.31 17.76 20.85
N ALA A 66 6.63 17.03 21.92
CA ALA A 66 7.32 15.75 21.79
C ALA A 66 6.48 14.72 21.00
N VAL A 67 7.14 13.92 20.19
CA VAL A 67 6.50 12.85 19.40
C VAL A 67 6.17 11.63 20.26
N ASP A 68 5.21 10.82 19.81
CA ASP A 68 4.84 9.57 20.50
C ASP A 68 5.90 8.50 20.29
N THR A 69 6.39 8.38 19.06
CA THR A 69 7.40 7.39 18.66
C THR A 69 8.41 8.05 17.71
N VAL A 70 9.66 7.68 17.83
CA VAL A 70 10.72 8.05 16.88
C VAL A 70 11.41 6.81 16.35
N ILE A 71 11.58 6.75 15.01
CA ILE A 71 12.43 5.75 14.36
C ILE A 71 13.74 6.45 14.03
N THR A 72 14.87 5.99 14.62
CA THR A 72 16.15 6.67 14.50
C THR A 72 17.00 6.16 13.35
N ASN A 73 17.67 7.06 12.65
CA ASN A 73 18.70 6.75 11.64
C ASN A 73 18.24 5.75 10.55
N ALA A 74 17.02 5.86 10.08
CA ALA A 74 16.46 4.97 9.07
C ALA A 74 16.96 5.33 7.66
N LEU A 75 17.26 4.33 6.84
CA LEU A 75 17.41 4.52 5.40
C LEU A 75 16.02 4.50 4.77
N ILE A 76 15.60 5.63 4.23
CA ILE A 76 14.27 5.80 3.65
C ILE A 76 14.37 5.72 2.13
N LEU A 77 13.54 4.84 1.53
CA LEU A 77 13.31 4.78 0.09
C LEU A 77 11.90 5.30 -0.17
N ASP A 78 11.82 6.46 -0.80
CA ASP A 78 10.58 7.14 -1.08
C ASP A 78 10.58 7.75 -2.50
N VAL A 79 9.42 8.17 -2.97
CA VAL A 79 9.28 8.89 -4.25
C VAL A 79 10.13 10.17 -4.29
N THR A 80 10.45 10.75 -3.14
CA THR A 80 11.27 11.97 -3.01
C THR A 80 12.77 11.70 -3.02
N GLY A 81 13.20 10.44 -2.99
CA GLY A 81 14.60 10.05 -3.04
C GLY A 81 14.99 8.95 -2.05
N ILE A 82 16.30 8.74 -1.93
CA ILE A 82 16.93 7.75 -1.06
C ILE A 82 17.78 8.49 -0.04
N TYR A 83 17.34 8.50 1.21
CA TYR A 83 18.02 9.33 2.22
C TYR A 83 17.94 8.72 3.62
N LYS A 84 18.94 9.05 4.45
CA LYS A 84 18.90 8.74 5.88
C LYS A 84 18.21 9.86 6.63
N ALA A 85 17.29 9.52 7.53
CA ALA A 85 16.63 10.44 8.43
C ALA A 85 16.07 9.73 9.65
N ASP A 86 15.68 10.52 10.64
CA ASP A 86 14.78 10.08 11.71
C ASP A 86 13.32 10.32 11.29
N ILE A 87 12.40 9.51 11.82
CA ILE A 87 10.95 9.60 11.55
C ILE A 87 10.23 9.78 12.87
N GLY A 88 9.52 10.89 13.03
CA GLY A 88 8.64 11.17 14.16
C GLY A 88 7.21 10.75 13.86
N LEU A 89 6.59 10.00 14.78
CA LEU A 89 5.18 9.60 14.72
C LEU A 89 4.41 10.26 15.85
N LYS A 90 3.26 10.83 15.53
CA LYS A 90 2.36 11.45 16.50
C LYS A 90 0.90 11.24 16.12
N ASN A 91 0.08 10.83 17.08
CA ASN A 91 -1.35 10.54 16.86
C ASN A 91 -1.60 9.53 15.72
N GLY A 92 -0.71 8.53 15.56
CA GLY A 92 -0.81 7.52 14.51
C GLY A 92 -0.41 7.99 13.10
N ASN A 93 0.13 9.18 12.96
CA ASN A 93 0.57 9.73 11.68
C ASN A 93 2.08 9.99 11.68
N ILE A 94 2.68 10.06 10.50
CA ILE A 94 4.02 10.59 10.32
C ILE A 94 3.94 12.09 10.56
N ASP A 95 4.59 12.56 11.64
CA ASP A 95 4.61 13.97 12.01
C ASP A 95 5.71 14.70 11.22
N HIS A 96 6.94 14.20 11.32
CA HIS A 96 8.10 14.74 10.60
C HIS A 96 9.05 13.65 10.14
N ILE A 97 9.78 13.94 9.06
CA ILE A 97 10.96 13.19 8.60
C ILE A 97 12.12 14.18 8.58
N GLY A 98 13.13 13.98 9.42
CA GLY A 98 14.22 14.93 9.56
C GLY A 98 15.23 14.52 10.63
N LYS A 99 15.60 15.46 11.46
CA LYS A 99 16.55 15.28 12.57
C LYS A 99 15.82 15.21 13.91
N ALA A 100 15.95 14.09 14.60
CA ALA A 100 15.43 13.94 15.95
C ALA A 100 16.45 14.35 17.01
N GLY A 101 15.96 14.77 18.17
CA GLY A 101 16.81 15.09 19.30
C GLY A 101 16.18 16.01 20.35
N ASN A 102 17.07 16.69 21.05
CA ASN A 102 16.73 17.69 22.06
C ASN A 102 17.10 19.09 21.53
N PRO A 103 16.11 19.96 21.28
CA PRO A 103 16.38 21.30 20.75
C PRO A 103 17.19 22.19 21.67
N ASP A 104 17.23 21.88 22.99
CA ASP A 104 18.02 22.66 23.95
C ASP A 104 19.53 22.36 23.86
N THR A 105 19.90 21.23 23.29
CA THR A 105 21.31 20.80 23.21
C THR A 105 21.81 20.63 21.77
N GLN A 106 20.91 20.55 20.78
CA GLN A 106 21.22 20.28 19.38
C GLN A 106 20.48 21.28 18.47
N PRO A 107 21.15 21.96 17.57
CA PRO A 107 20.49 22.84 16.62
C PRO A 107 19.78 22.06 15.51
N GLY A 108 18.73 22.66 14.94
CA GLY A 108 18.02 22.12 13.77
C GLY A 108 17.27 20.81 14.05
N VAL A 109 16.77 20.63 15.26
CA VAL A 109 15.92 19.49 15.62
C VAL A 109 14.51 19.76 15.11
N ASP A 110 14.02 18.86 14.27
CA ASP A 110 12.66 18.87 13.73
C ASP A 110 11.72 17.94 14.53
N ILE A 111 12.30 16.90 15.14
CA ILE A 111 11.57 15.83 15.85
C ILE A 111 12.02 15.82 17.31
N ILE A 112 11.17 16.31 18.21
CA ILE A 112 11.50 16.41 19.63
C ILE A 112 11.31 15.07 20.33
N ILE A 113 12.40 14.54 20.90
CA ILE A 113 12.36 13.34 21.74
C ILE A 113 12.10 13.80 23.19
N GLY A 114 10.93 13.46 23.71
CA GLY A 114 10.54 13.71 25.10
C GLY A 114 10.67 12.50 26.00
N PRO A 115 10.36 12.62 27.29
CA PRO A 115 10.47 11.53 28.25
C PRO A 115 9.47 10.38 27.98
N GLY A 116 8.38 10.64 27.28
CA GLY A 116 7.37 9.65 26.90
C GLY A 116 7.51 9.11 25.49
N THR A 117 8.54 9.51 24.74
CA THR A 117 8.76 9.08 23.35
C THR A 117 9.30 7.65 23.32
N GLU A 118 8.60 6.75 22.62
CA GLU A 118 9.13 5.43 22.28
C GLU A 118 10.22 5.56 21.20
N VAL A 119 11.28 4.74 21.32
CA VAL A 119 12.39 4.78 20.38
C VAL A 119 12.54 3.44 19.67
N ILE A 120 12.41 3.47 18.34
CA ILE A 120 12.63 2.32 17.46
C ILE A 120 13.95 2.52 16.72
N ALA A 121 14.86 1.56 16.85
CA ALA A 121 16.14 1.60 16.14
C ALA A 121 15.95 1.31 14.65
N GLY A 122 16.20 2.32 13.81
CA GLY A 122 16.17 2.22 12.36
C GLY A 122 17.54 1.96 11.72
N GLU A 123 18.59 1.96 12.51
CA GLU A 123 19.96 1.73 12.04
C GLU A 123 20.09 0.38 11.32
N GLY A 124 20.59 0.41 10.09
CA GLY A 124 20.76 -0.78 9.26
C GLY A 124 19.45 -1.35 8.70
N LYS A 125 18.35 -0.61 8.82
CA LYS A 125 17.05 -0.98 8.26
C LYS A 125 16.67 -0.03 7.11
N ILE A 126 15.90 -0.57 6.17
CA ILE A 126 15.31 0.19 5.09
C ILE A 126 13.84 0.39 5.42
N VAL A 127 13.37 1.63 5.33
CA VAL A 127 11.97 2.01 5.54
C VAL A 127 11.38 2.44 4.20
N THR A 128 10.26 1.84 3.84
CA THR A 128 9.48 2.18 2.64
C THR A 128 8.04 2.44 3.04
N ALA A 129 7.26 3.02 2.13
CA ALA A 129 5.81 2.97 2.27
C ALA A 129 5.34 1.51 2.36
N GLY A 130 4.31 1.26 3.14
CA GLY A 130 3.68 -0.06 3.21
C GLY A 130 2.99 -0.42 1.89
N GLY A 131 2.94 -1.72 1.59
CA GLY A 131 2.25 -2.20 0.40
C GLY A 131 0.73 -1.94 0.48
N PHE A 132 0.15 -1.61 -0.67
CA PHE A 132 -1.30 -1.50 -0.84
C PHE A 132 -1.76 -2.62 -1.76
N ASP A 133 -2.51 -3.59 -1.23
CA ASP A 133 -3.13 -4.64 -2.03
C ASP A 133 -4.58 -4.28 -2.32
N SER A 134 -4.86 -4.02 -3.59
CA SER A 134 -6.18 -3.57 -4.06
C SER A 134 -7.03 -4.68 -4.69
N HIS A 135 -6.59 -5.94 -4.59
CA HIS A 135 -7.33 -7.07 -5.13
C HIS A 135 -7.48 -8.20 -4.10
N ILE A 136 -8.22 -7.92 -3.05
CA ILE A 136 -8.37 -8.86 -1.93
C ILE A 136 -9.70 -9.60 -2.00
N HIS A 137 -9.60 -10.93 -1.95
CA HIS A 137 -10.70 -11.81 -1.59
C HIS A 137 -10.64 -12.03 -0.08
N PHE A 138 -11.47 -11.34 0.69
CA PHE A 138 -11.54 -11.55 2.13
C PHE A 138 -12.22 -12.88 2.43
N ILE A 139 -11.43 -13.93 2.61
CA ILE A 139 -11.90 -15.31 2.82
C ILE A 139 -11.75 -15.72 4.28
N CYS A 140 -10.61 -15.41 4.89
CA CYS A 140 -10.34 -15.70 6.29
C CYS A 140 -9.50 -14.61 6.93
N PRO A 141 -9.66 -14.34 8.25
CA PRO A 141 -8.95 -13.25 8.90
C PRO A 141 -7.43 -13.47 8.99
N GLN A 142 -6.95 -14.69 8.96
CA GLN A 142 -5.52 -15.03 9.00
C GLN A 142 -4.73 -14.40 7.86
N GLN A 143 -5.34 -14.19 6.70
CA GLN A 143 -4.68 -13.52 5.57
C GLN A 143 -4.23 -12.09 5.89
N ILE A 144 -4.87 -11.43 6.86
CA ILE A 144 -4.51 -10.06 7.27
C ILE A 144 -3.17 -10.06 7.99
N ASP A 145 -2.97 -11.01 8.89
CA ASP A 145 -1.70 -11.15 9.60
C ASP A 145 -0.57 -11.53 8.64
N ASP A 146 -0.82 -12.46 7.72
CA ASP A 146 0.15 -12.86 6.70
C ASP A 146 0.53 -11.68 5.78
N ALA A 147 -0.44 -10.88 5.38
CA ALA A 147 -0.22 -9.67 4.58
C ALA A 147 0.63 -8.64 5.35
N LEU A 148 0.32 -8.40 6.62
CA LEU A 148 1.06 -7.46 7.45
C LEU A 148 2.53 -7.90 7.64
N HIS A 149 2.78 -9.19 7.88
CA HIS A 149 4.13 -9.76 7.95
C HIS A 149 4.89 -9.70 6.61
N SER A 150 4.17 -9.57 5.50
CA SER A 150 4.74 -9.39 4.16
C SER A 150 4.95 -7.93 3.76
N GLY A 151 4.66 -6.98 4.66
CA GLY A 151 4.84 -5.55 4.42
C GLY A 151 3.64 -4.85 3.77
N ILE A 152 2.50 -5.53 3.65
CA ILE A 152 1.24 -4.91 3.26
C ILE A 152 0.65 -4.18 4.46
N THR A 153 0.26 -2.93 4.29
CA THR A 153 -0.35 -2.11 5.35
C THR A 153 -1.76 -1.65 5.03
N THR A 154 -2.19 -1.86 3.79
CA THR A 154 -3.54 -1.53 3.33
C THR A 154 -4.08 -2.62 2.42
N MET A 155 -5.28 -3.08 2.67
CA MET A 155 -5.99 -4.07 1.87
C MET A 155 -7.35 -3.51 1.44
N LEU A 156 -7.60 -3.55 0.12
CA LEU A 156 -8.89 -3.17 -0.46
C LEU A 156 -9.46 -4.36 -1.22
N GLY A 157 -10.70 -4.71 -0.95
CA GLY A 157 -11.38 -5.79 -1.64
C GLY A 157 -12.76 -6.06 -1.08
N GLY A 158 -13.19 -7.30 -1.15
CA GLY A 158 -14.49 -7.72 -0.65
C GLY A 158 -14.60 -9.22 -0.60
N GLY A 159 -15.82 -9.70 -0.32
CA GLY A 159 -16.13 -11.10 -0.49
C GLY A 159 -16.30 -11.92 0.76
N THR A 160 -16.08 -11.37 1.93
CA THR A 160 -16.54 -12.02 3.15
C THR A 160 -17.96 -11.62 3.46
N GLY A 161 -18.65 -12.53 4.02
CA GLY A 161 -20.02 -12.35 4.43
C GLY A 161 -20.85 -13.55 4.02
N PRO A 162 -22.09 -13.59 4.43
CA PRO A 162 -22.98 -14.73 4.16
C PRO A 162 -23.40 -14.82 2.70
N ALA A 163 -23.12 -13.82 1.88
CA ALA A 163 -23.52 -13.84 0.48
C ALA A 163 -22.61 -14.77 -0.33
N HIS A 164 -23.12 -15.90 -0.73
CA HIS A 164 -22.43 -16.83 -1.59
C HIS A 164 -22.08 -16.16 -2.94
N GLY A 165 -20.90 -16.41 -3.45
CA GLY A 165 -20.40 -15.77 -4.69
C GLY A 165 -19.62 -14.47 -4.46
N THR A 166 -19.83 -13.76 -3.35
CA THR A 166 -19.07 -12.54 -3.06
C THR A 166 -17.58 -12.82 -2.82
N LEU A 167 -17.23 -13.99 -2.33
CA LEU A 167 -15.85 -14.47 -2.16
C LEU A 167 -15.09 -14.49 -3.47
N ALA A 168 -15.72 -14.99 -4.54
CA ALA A 168 -15.11 -15.06 -5.85
C ALA A 168 -15.07 -13.71 -6.56
N THR A 169 -16.03 -12.84 -6.29
CA THR A 169 -16.21 -11.59 -7.01
C THR A 169 -15.59 -10.38 -6.34
N THR A 170 -14.95 -10.55 -5.18
CA THR A 170 -14.29 -9.49 -4.42
C THR A 170 -15.16 -8.27 -4.12
N CYS A 171 -16.44 -8.46 -3.89
CA CYS A 171 -17.35 -7.39 -3.51
C CYS A 171 -18.10 -7.70 -2.21
N THR A 172 -18.45 -6.66 -1.46
CA THR A 172 -19.27 -6.72 -0.26
C THR A 172 -20.54 -5.90 -0.53
N PRO A 173 -21.64 -6.56 -0.98
CA PRO A 173 -22.80 -5.85 -1.50
C PRO A 173 -23.71 -5.33 -0.39
N GLY A 174 -24.07 -4.06 -0.52
CA GLY A 174 -25.07 -3.40 0.30
C GLY A 174 -24.55 -2.85 1.63
N PRO A 175 -25.20 -1.78 2.12
CA PRO A 175 -24.74 -1.03 3.31
C PRO A 175 -24.64 -1.88 4.57
N TRP A 176 -25.53 -2.86 4.73
CA TRP A 176 -25.52 -3.71 5.92
C TRP A 176 -24.26 -4.59 5.99
N HIS A 177 -23.89 -5.25 4.87
CA HIS A 177 -22.70 -6.10 4.82
C HIS A 177 -21.42 -5.27 4.95
N ILE A 178 -21.36 -4.12 4.27
CA ILE A 178 -20.24 -3.17 4.38
C ILE A 178 -20.08 -2.73 5.83
N GLY A 179 -21.16 -2.36 6.51
CA GLY A 179 -21.14 -1.97 7.91
C GLY A 179 -20.66 -3.10 8.84
N ARG A 180 -21.02 -4.38 8.56
CA ARG A 180 -20.50 -5.53 9.34
C ARG A 180 -19.00 -5.73 9.11
N MET A 181 -18.53 -5.59 7.87
CA MET A 181 -17.12 -5.70 7.56
C MET A 181 -16.31 -4.57 8.20
N LEU A 182 -16.79 -3.34 8.15
CA LEU A 182 -16.16 -2.20 8.85
C LEU A 182 -16.06 -2.44 10.36
N GLN A 183 -17.11 -2.96 10.99
CA GLN A 183 -17.06 -3.30 12.42
C GLN A 183 -16.07 -4.40 12.73
N SER A 184 -15.90 -5.38 11.85
CA SER A 184 -14.92 -6.45 12.04
C SER A 184 -13.49 -5.96 11.93
N SER A 185 -13.26 -4.84 11.23
CA SER A 185 -11.94 -4.25 11.01
C SER A 185 -11.29 -3.73 12.28
N ASP A 186 -12.07 -3.37 13.30
CA ASP A 186 -11.57 -2.84 14.57
C ASP A 186 -10.65 -3.82 15.32
N ALA A 187 -10.71 -5.11 14.97
CA ALA A 187 -9.87 -6.15 15.57
C ALA A 187 -8.45 -6.22 14.98
N PHE A 188 -8.15 -5.53 13.88
CA PHE A 188 -6.92 -5.70 13.12
C PHE A 188 -6.08 -4.43 13.04
N SER A 189 -4.75 -4.59 13.14
CA SER A 189 -3.77 -3.51 12.96
C SER A 189 -3.41 -3.33 11.47
N MET A 190 -4.43 -3.18 10.63
CA MET A 190 -4.33 -3.05 9.18
C MET A 190 -5.33 -2.00 8.69
N ASN A 191 -4.98 -1.23 7.67
CA ASN A 191 -5.96 -0.41 6.97
C ASN A 191 -6.81 -1.32 6.07
N LEU A 192 -8.08 -1.45 6.39
CA LEU A 192 -9.01 -2.31 5.67
C LEU A 192 -10.08 -1.47 4.97
N ALA A 193 -10.28 -1.71 3.69
CA ALA A 193 -11.28 -1.04 2.88
C ALA A 193 -12.11 -2.04 2.08
N TYR A 194 -13.37 -1.75 1.88
CA TYR A 194 -14.31 -2.68 1.27
C TYR A 194 -14.91 -2.12 -0.01
N ALA A 195 -14.96 -2.98 -1.03
CA ALA A 195 -15.58 -2.69 -2.31
C ALA A 195 -17.04 -3.12 -2.31
N GLY A 196 -17.93 -2.21 -2.64
CA GLY A 196 -19.33 -2.50 -2.92
C GLY A 196 -19.48 -3.22 -4.27
N LYS A 197 -20.64 -3.81 -4.51
CA LYS A 197 -21.00 -4.43 -5.79
C LYS A 197 -21.27 -3.36 -6.84
N GLY A 198 -20.44 -3.29 -7.88
CA GLY A 198 -20.54 -2.29 -8.94
C GLY A 198 -21.61 -2.57 -9.99
N ASN A 199 -22.07 -3.82 -10.11
CA ASN A 199 -23.04 -4.22 -11.11
C ASN A 199 -24.46 -3.82 -10.68
N SER A 200 -24.93 -2.70 -11.21
CA SER A 200 -26.30 -2.20 -11.01
C SER A 200 -26.75 -1.44 -12.26
N SER A 201 -28.00 -1.61 -12.64
CA SER A 201 -28.63 -0.88 -13.73
C SER A 201 -29.10 0.51 -13.32
N LEU A 202 -29.17 0.82 -12.03
CA LEU A 202 -29.60 2.09 -11.49
C LEU A 202 -28.57 2.68 -10.52
N PRO A 203 -28.36 4.01 -10.51
CA PRO A 203 -27.40 4.66 -9.63
C PRO A 203 -27.65 4.42 -8.15
N SER A 204 -28.89 4.48 -7.72
CA SER A 204 -29.27 4.45 -6.30
C SER A 204 -28.73 3.24 -5.53
N GLY A 205 -28.67 2.07 -6.18
CA GLY A 205 -28.10 0.87 -5.57
C GLY A 205 -26.57 0.93 -5.41
N LEU A 206 -25.89 1.81 -6.12
CA LEU A 206 -24.45 2.07 -5.99
C LEU A 206 -24.20 3.18 -4.96
N GLU A 207 -24.99 4.25 -5.03
CA GLU A 207 -24.92 5.39 -4.11
C GLU A 207 -25.09 4.95 -2.66
N GLU A 208 -26.09 4.10 -2.38
CA GLU A 208 -26.32 3.60 -1.02
C GLU A 208 -25.14 2.80 -0.46
N GLN A 209 -24.39 2.09 -1.32
CA GLN A 209 -23.20 1.34 -0.90
C GLN A 209 -22.05 2.28 -0.56
N VAL A 210 -21.83 3.31 -1.36
CA VAL A 210 -20.81 4.32 -1.08
C VAL A 210 -21.14 5.06 0.21
N LEU A 211 -22.39 5.50 0.36
CA LEU A 211 -22.88 6.13 1.59
C LEU A 211 -22.82 5.18 2.80
N GLY A 212 -22.91 3.89 2.57
CA GLY A 212 -22.74 2.85 3.59
C GLY A 212 -21.30 2.56 3.97
N GLY A 213 -20.31 3.23 3.32
CA GLY A 213 -18.89 3.12 3.64
C GLY A 213 -18.06 2.29 2.66
N ALA A 214 -18.58 1.98 1.46
CA ALA A 214 -17.76 1.36 0.42
C ALA A 214 -16.69 2.35 -0.05
N ALA A 215 -15.43 1.90 -0.05
CA ALA A 215 -14.30 2.68 -0.52
C ALA A 215 -14.07 2.55 -2.04
N ALA A 216 -14.72 1.60 -2.68
CA ALA A 216 -14.63 1.33 -4.11
C ALA A 216 -15.87 0.58 -4.58
N LEU A 217 -16.05 0.48 -5.90
CA LEU A 217 -17.09 -0.33 -6.53
C LEU A 217 -16.45 -1.40 -7.41
N LYS A 218 -16.86 -2.65 -7.25
CA LYS A 218 -16.33 -3.80 -7.99
C LYS A 218 -17.33 -4.31 -9.01
N LEU A 219 -16.92 -4.29 -10.28
CA LEU A 219 -17.61 -4.93 -11.40
C LEU A 219 -17.07 -6.35 -11.62
N HIS A 220 -17.96 -7.28 -11.85
CA HIS A 220 -17.62 -8.68 -12.15
C HIS A 220 -18.67 -9.27 -13.08
N GLU A 221 -18.26 -10.08 -14.07
CA GLU A 221 -19.19 -10.66 -15.05
C GLU A 221 -20.24 -11.57 -14.44
N ASP A 222 -19.92 -12.26 -13.35
CA ASP A 222 -20.90 -13.09 -12.62
C ASP A 222 -22.16 -12.31 -12.22
N TRP A 223 -22.07 -10.99 -12.17
CA TRP A 223 -23.16 -10.07 -11.86
C TRP A 223 -23.70 -9.32 -13.08
N GLY A 224 -23.15 -9.55 -14.27
CA GLY A 224 -23.56 -8.86 -15.50
C GLY A 224 -22.81 -7.54 -15.75
N SER A 225 -21.59 -7.62 -16.28
CA SER A 225 -20.78 -6.44 -16.65
C SER A 225 -21.07 -5.96 -18.06
N THR A 226 -22.34 -5.60 -18.32
CA THR A 226 -22.75 -4.98 -19.58
C THR A 226 -22.20 -3.56 -19.72
N PRO A 227 -22.13 -3.00 -20.94
CA PRO A 227 -21.73 -1.60 -21.13
C PRO A 227 -22.53 -0.62 -20.29
N GLY A 228 -23.83 -0.83 -20.14
CA GLY A 228 -24.69 -0.01 -19.29
C GLY A 228 -24.37 -0.12 -17.80
N ALA A 229 -24.01 -1.31 -17.30
CA ALA A 229 -23.60 -1.48 -15.91
C ALA A 229 -22.24 -0.82 -15.65
N ILE A 230 -21.29 -0.94 -16.58
CA ILE A 230 -19.98 -0.29 -16.51
C ILE A 230 -20.15 1.23 -16.50
N ASP A 231 -20.92 1.77 -17.43
CA ASP A 231 -21.18 3.20 -17.53
C ASP A 231 -21.83 3.77 -16.27
N ASN A 232 -22.87 3.09 -15.78
CA ASN A 232 -23.56 3.51 -14.56
C ASN A 232 -22.65 3.48 -13.32
N CYS A 233 -21.83 2.43 -13.20
CA CYS A 233 -20.88 2.31 -12.10
C CYS A 233 -19.84 3.44 -12.10
N LEU A 234 -19.27 3.75 -13.26
CA LEU A 234 -18.30 4.82 -13.41
C LEU A 234 -18.91 6.21 -13.19
N ASN A 235 -20.16 6.44 -13.61
CA ASN A 235 -20.84 7.71 -13.35
C ASN A 235 -21.03 7.97 -11.85
N VAL A 236 -21.44 6.95 -11.08
CA VAL A 236 -21.58 7.08 -9.63
C VAL A 236 -20.20 7.24 -8.97
N ALA A 237 -19.21 6.49 -9.44
CA ALA A 237 -17.85 6.60 -8.91
C ALA A 237 -17.24 7.99 -9.11
N ASP A 238 -17.45 8.59 -10.27
CA ASP A 238 -17.01 9.97 -10.56
C ASP A 238 -17.72 10.99 -9.65
N GLN A 239 -19.00 10.76 -9.34
CA GLN A 239 -19.75 11.62 -8.45
C GLN A 239 -19.25 11.60 -7.00
N PHE A 240 -18.81 10.45 -6.51
CA PHE A 240 -18.37 10.25 -5.13
C PHE A 240 -16.85 10.19 -4.96
N ASP A 241 -16.09 10.32 -6.04
CA ASP A 241 -14.63 10.21 -6.06
C ASP A 241 -14.14 8.90 -5.45
N VAL A 242 -14.71 7.77 -5.88
CA VAL A 242 -14.32 6.43 -5.45
C VAL A 242 -13.80 5.60 -6.63
N GLN A 243 -12.92 4.64 -6.36
CA GLN A 243 -12.33 3.80 -7.40
C GLN A 243 -13.33 2.75 -7.91
N VAL A 244 -13.32 2.52 -9.24
CA VAL A 244 -13.94 1.35 -9.86
C VAL A 244 -12.88 0.31 -10.18
N MET A 245 -13.19 -0.94 -9.87
CA MET A 245 -12.38 -2.11 -10.20
C MET A 245 -13.21 -3.07 -11.04
N ILE A 246 -12.61 -3.71 -12.03
CA ILE A 246 -13.30 -4.68 -12.89
C ILE A 246 -12.50 -5.96 -13.06
N HIS A 247 -13.18 -7.09 -12.93
CA HIS A 247 -12.69 -8.39 -13.39
C HIS A 247 -12.77 -8.43 -14.91
N THR A 248 -11.65 -8.64 -15.60
CA THR A 248 -11.55 -8.38 -17.04
C THR A 248 -11.42 -9.60 -17.92
N ASP A 249 -11.43 -10.79 -17.34
CA ASP A 249 -11.05 -11.97 -18.10
C ASP A 249 -12.14 -12.57 -18.89
N THR A 250 -13.35 -12.14 -18.71
CA THR A 250 -14.37 -13.02 -19.19
C THR A 250 -15.21 -12.53 -20.26
N LEU A 251 -15.09 -11.55 -20.72
CA LEU A 251 -15.63 -11.12 -21.47
C LEU A 251 -16.43 -11.24 -22.39
N ASN A 252 -17.08 -11.10 -22.87
CA ASN A 252 -18.05 -11.02 -23.92
C ASN A 252 -19.49 -10.98 -23.48
N GLU A 253 -19.79 -10.73 -22.29
CA GLU A 253 -21.12 -10.24 -21.95
C GLU A 253 -21.44 -8.94 -22.68
N SER A 254 -20.39 -8.17 -22.96
CA SER A 254 -20.50 -6.89 -23.68
C SER A 254 -20.11 -6.98 -25.15
N GLY A 255 -19.72 -8.14 -25.65
CA GLY A 255 -19.21 -8.33 -26.99
C GLY A 255 -17.69 -8.44 -27.05
N PHE A 256 -17.00 -7.45 -27.55
CA PHE A 256 -15.55 -7.43 -27.72
C PHE A 256 -14.88 -6.45 -26.75
N VAL A 257 -13.56 -6.51 -26.63
CA VAL A 257 -12.80 -5.61 -25.75
C VAL A 257 -13.05 -4.13 -26.09
N GLU A 258 -13.27 -3.83 -27.34
CA GLU A 258 -13.62 -2.47 -27.81
C GLU A 258 -14.94 -1.97 -27.20
N ASN A 259 -15.91 -2.84 -26.97
CA ASN A 259 -17.17 -2.46 -26.31
C ASN A 259 -16.92 -2.08 -24.85
N THR A 260 -16.05 -2.80 -24.14
CA THR A 260 -15.63 -2.48 -22.79
C THR A 260 -14.86 -1.17 -22.74
N ILE A 261 -13.89 -0.97 -23.62
CA ILE A 261 -13.13 0.29 -23.73
C ILE A 261 -14.07 1.48 -24.00
N ASN A 262 -15.03 1.30 -24.90
CA ASN A 262 -16.03 2.33 -25.19
C ASN A 262 -16.92 2.65 -23.99
N ALA A 263 -17.32 1.63 -23.21
CA ALA A 263 -18.13 1.83 -22.00
C ALA A 263 -17.33 2.55 -20.90
N ILE A 264 -16.04 2.27 -20.77
CA ILE A 264 -15.15 3.00 -19.87
C ILE A 264 -15.07 4.49 -20.24
N ASN A 265 -15.06 4.78 -21.52
CA ASN A 265 -15.12 6.14 -22.04
C ASN A 265 -14.10 7.09 -21.41
N LYS A 266 -12.84 6.69 -21.34
CA LYS A 266 -11.70 7.46 -20.79
C LYS A 266 -11.82 7.83 -19.32
N ARG A 267 -12.71 7.19 -18.56
CA ARG A 267 -12.77 7.33 -17.08
C ARG A 267 -11.77 6.40 -16.42
N THR A 268 -11.31 6.78 -15.24
CA THR A 268 -10.34 5.99 -14.48
C THR A 268 -10.96 4.68 -13.99
N ILE A 269 -10.27 3.57 -14.28
CA ILE A 269 -10.67 2.24 -13.85
C ILE A 269 -9.45 1.35 -13.58
N HIS A 270 -9.55 0.50 -12.56
CA HIS A 270 -8.56 -0.54 -12.26
C HIS A 270 -9.04 -1.87 -12.87
N THR A 271 -8.26 -2.40 -13.80
CA THR A 271 -8.56 -3.67 -14.46
C THR A 271 -7.72 -4.79 -13.85
N PHE A 272 -8.39 -5.81 -13.33
CA PHE A 272 -7.74 -6.95 -12.67
C PHE A 272 -7.32 -8.02 -13.66
N HIS A 273 -6.21 -8.73 -13.37
CA HIS A 273 -5.65 -9.83 -14.18
C HIS A 273 -5.78 -9.56 -15.70
N THR A 274 -5.38 -8.38 -16.10
CA THR A 274 -5.54 -7.87 -17.47
C THR A 274 -4.73 -8.66 -18.50
N GLU A 275 -3.79 -9.47 -18.06
CA GLU A 275 -3.09 -10.46 -18.89
C GLU A 275 -3.91 -11.71 -19.20
N GLY A 276 -5.14 -11.84 -18.67
CA GLY A 276 -6.02 -12.98 -18.87
C GLY A 276 -5.69 -14.20 -18.01
N ALA A 277 -4.89 -14.07 -16.95
CA ALA A 277 -4.49 -15.22 -16.10
C ALA A 277 -5.63 -15.77 -15.23
N GLY A 278 -6.69 -15.03 -15.03
CA GLY A 278 -7.86 -15.42 -14.22
C GLY A 278 -8.77 -16.46 -14.88
N GLY A 279 -8.53 -16.82 -16.12
CA GLY A 279 -9.35 -17.79 -16.85
C GLY A 279 -10.04 -17.20 -18.07
N GLY A 280 -9.66 -16.03 -18.46
CA GLY A 280 -10.28 -15.20 -19.47
C GLY A 280 -10.54 -15.86 -20.81
N HIS A 281 -11.66 -15.50 -21.40
CA HIS A 281 -12.10 -15.93 -22.71
C HIS A 281 -11.89 -14.86 -23.79
N ALA A 282 -11.43 -13.67 -23.41
CA ALA A 282 -11.09 -12.61 -24.34
C ALA A 282 -9.57 -12.59 -24.57
N PRO A 283 -9.06 -13.22 -25.63
CA PRO A 283 -7.62 -13.35 -25.85
C PRO A 283 -6.93 -12.01 -26.13
N ASP A 284 -7.69 -10.98 -26.41
CA ASP A 284 -7.24 -9.65 -26.74
C ASP A 284 -7.42 -8.64 -25.60
N ILE A 285 -7.87 -9.06 -24.42
CA ILE A 285 -8.10 -8.16 -23.25
C ILE A 285 -6.85 -7.37 -22.87
N ILE A 286 -5.67 -7.88 -23.12
CA ILE A 286 -4.41 -7.19 -22.87
C ILE A 286 -4.31 -5.82 -23.59
N LYS A 287 -5.06 -5.62 -24.64
CA LYS A 287 -5.11 -4.33 -25.36
C LYS A 287 -5.50 -3.17 -24.46
N ILE A 288 -6.34 -3.45 -23.44
CA ILE A 288 -6.81 -2.41 -22.53
C ILE A 288 -5.68 -1.79 -21.70
N CYS A 289 -4.54 -2.48 -21.55
CA CYS A 289 -3.35 -1.94 -20.90
C CYS A 289 -2.77 -0.72 -21.63
N GLY A 290 -3.11 -0.53 -22.90
CA GLY A 290 -2.70 0.63 -23.70
C GLY A 290 -3.54 1.88 -23.47
N GLU A 291 -4.64 1.77 -22.73
CA GLU A 291 -5.52 2.91 -22.47
C GLU A 291 -4.99 3.77 -21.33
N PRO A 292 -4.82 5.08 -21.52
CA PRO A 292 -4.12 5.95 -20.57
C PRO A 292 -4.87 6.15 -19.23
N TYR A 293 -6.15 5.80 -19.16
CA TYR A 293 -6.97 5.94 -17.95
C TYR A 293 -7.15 4.62 -17.22
N VAL A 294 -6.54 3.55 -17.70
CA VAL A 294 -6.64 2.23 -17.13
C VAL A 294 -5.41 1.95 -16.25
N LEU A 295 -5.63 1.53 -15.04
CA LEU A 295 -4.61 0.95 -14.18
C LEU A 295 -4.70 -0.58 -14.30
N PRO A 296 -3.87 -1.22 -15.11
CA PRO A 296 -3.90 -2.68 -15.25
C PRO A 296 -3.15 -3.34 -14.11
N SER A 297 -3.66 -4.48 -13.63
CA SER A 297 -2.95 -5.31 -12.67
C SER A 297 -2.97 -6.77 -13.07
N SER A 298 -2.02 -7.53 -12.53
CA SER A 298 -1.83 -8.94 -12.78
C SER A 298 -2.11 -9.76 -11.52
N THR A 299 -2.59 -10.99 -11.67
CA THR A 299 -2.66 -12.00 -10.60
C THR A 299 -1.50 -12.99 -10.69
N ASN A 300 -0.56 -12.77 -11.56
CA ASN A 300 0.57 -13.65 -11.79
C ASN A 300 1.40 -14.01 -10.55
N PRO A 301 1.58 -13.14 -9.55
CA PRO A 301 2.28 -13.49 -8.31
C PRO A 301 1.69 -14.69 -7.58
N THR A 302 0.43 -15.01 -7.81
CA THR A 302 -0.20 -16.19 -7.22
C THR A 302 0.23 -17.51 -7.85
N ARG A 303 0.93 -17.44 -8.98
CA ARG A 303 1.48 -18.60 -9.70
C ARG A 303 2.97 -18.40 -9.92
N PRO A 304 3.85 -19.11 -9.19
CA PRO A 304 5.30 -18.88 -9.24
C PRO A 304 5.93 -18.90 -10.63
N PHE A 305 5.26 -19.52 -11.59
CA PHE A 305 5.77 -19.68 -12.95
C PHE A 305 5.19 -18.69 -13.97
N THR A 306 4.25 -17.86 -13.60
CA THR A 306 3.59 -16.96 -14.55
C THR A 306 4.35 -15.69 -14.83
N CYS A 307 5.18 -15.24 -13.92
CA CYS A 307 6.15 -14.18 -14.20
C CYS A 307 7.24 -14.65 -15.19
N LEU A 308 7.34 -15.96 -15.42
CA LEU A 308 8.22 -16.60 -16.39
C LEU A 308 7.48 -16.99 -17.68
N LEU A 309 6.37 -16.35 -17.97
CA LEU A 309 5.53 -16.65 -19.15
C LEU A 309 6.34 -16.63 -20.46
N TYR A 310 7.40 -15.83 -20.51
CA TYR A 310 8.31 -15.77 -21.65
C TYR A 310 9.46 -16.79 -21.60
N THR A 311 9.65 -17.44 -20.47
CA THR A 311 10.79 -18.37 -20.25
C THR A 311 10.35 -19.76 -19.85
N SER A 312 9.11 -19.94 -19.41
CA SER A 312 8.52 -21.24 -19.08
C SER A 312 7.12 -21.32 -19.67
N PRO A 313 6.80 -22.39 -20.38
CA PRO A 313 5.47 -22.59 -20.91
C PRO A 313 4.47 -22.62 -19.76
N SER A 314 3.35 -21.92 -19.94
CA SER A 314 2.26 -21.97 -18.97
C SER A 314 1.72 -23.40 -18.86
N PRO A 315 1.04 -23.77 -17.77
CA PRO A 315 0.33 -25.05 -17.71
C PRO A 315 -0.65 -25.27 -18.86
N ARG A 316 -1.15 -24.20 -19.48
CA ARG A 316 -1.99 -24.27 -20.68
C ARG A 316 -1.19 -24.64 -21.93
N ASP A 317 0.06 -24.22 -22.01
CA ASP A 317 0.94 -24.58 -23.14
C ASP A 317 1.47 -25.99 -23.01
N GLN A 318 1.53 -26.52 -21.78
CA GLN A 318 1.89 -27.92 -21.51
C GLN A 318 0.73 -28.90 -21.76
N ALA A 319 -0.48 -28.39 -21.83
CA ALA A 319 -1.70 -29.21 -22.08
C ALA A 319 -2.06 -29.34 -23.56
N LYS A 320 -1.21 -28.88 -24.47
CA LYS A 320 -1.38 -29.00 -25.93
C LYS A 320 -0.61 -30.22 -26.47
#